data_11c531d8a46abee99f6c59978350d8eb
#
_entry.id   11c531d8a46abee99f6c59978350d8eb
#
_cell.length_a   1.000
_cell.length_b   1.000
_cell.length_c   1.000
_cell.angle_alpha   90.00
_cell.angle_beta   90.00
_cell.angle_gamma   90.00
#
_symmetry.space_group_name_H-M   'P 1'
#
loop_
_entity.id
_entity.type
_entity.pdbx_description
1 polymer ?
#
loop_
_entity_poly.entity_id
_entity_poly.type
_entity_poly.pdbx_seq_one_letter_code
_entity_poly.pdbx_strand_id
1 'polypeptide(L)' 'MQQLNKPTYSEQVVNLIRQRIRNGKLRSGDRISEASIAEECGSSRAPVREALYQLET' A
#
# COMPACT_ATOMS: atom_id res chain seq x y z
N MET A 1 -13.70 24.43 -3.17
CA MET A 1 -13.12 23.96 -2.87
C MET A 1 -12.81 22.90 -2.66
N GLN A 2 -12.39 22.54 -2.94
CA GLN A 2 -12.17 21.36 -2.74
C GLN A 2 -11.56 21.07 -1.65
N GLN A 3 -11.86 20.43 -1.05
CA GLN A 3 -11.21 20.13 0.02
C GLN A 3 -10.21 19.17 -0.23
N LEU A 4 -9.20 19.19 0.48
CA LEU A 4 -8.24 18.19 0.37
C LEU A 4 -8.60 17.06 1.22
N ASN A 5 -8.73 15.94 0.62
CA ASN A 5 -9.03 14.74 1.34
C ASN A 5 -7.77 14.11 1.82
N LYS A 6 -7.79 13.61 3.03
CA LYS A 6 -6.70 12.81 3.51
C LYS A 6 -6.69 11.50 2.74
N PRO A 7 -5.53 10.97 2.41
CA PRO A 7 -5.48 9.68 1.73
C PRO A 7 -6.09 8.60 2.61
N THR A 8 -6.78 7.67 1.99
CA THR A 8 -7.31 6.51 2.70
C THR A 8 -6.15 5.61 3.08
N TYR A 9 -6.41 4.63 3.95
CA TYR A 9 -5.38 3.66 4.29
C TYR A 9 -4.91 2.90 3.06
N SER A 10 -5.84 2.54 2.17
CA SER A 10 -5.42 1.83 0.97
C SER A 10 -4.52 2.69 0.09
N GLU A 11 -4.81 3.98 -0.02
CA GLU A 11 -3.96 4.89 -0.79
C GLU A 11 -2.58 5.01 -0.15
N GLN A 12 -2.54 5.08 1.17
CA GLN A 12 -1.25 5.14 1.87
C GLN A 12 -0.44 3.89 1.62
N VAL A 13 -1.08 2.73 1.61
CA VAL A 13 -0.40 1.48 1.35
C VAL A 13 0.11 1.44 -0.08
N VAL A 14 -0.69 1.89 -1.04
CA VAL A 14 -0.25 1.95 -2.44
C VAL A 14 1.00 2.79 -2.54
N ASN A 15 0.99 3.96 -1.91
CA ASN A 15 2.14 4.86 -1.97
C ASN A 15 3.37 4.23 -1.33
N LEU A 16 3.18 3.56 -0.21
CA LEU A 16 4.28 2.89 0.48
C LEU A 16 4.91 1.83 -0.42
N ILE A 17 4.08 1.00 -1.03
CA ILE A 17 4.58 -0.08 -1.87
C ILE A 17 5.29 0.47 -3.10
N ARG A 18 4.70 1.50 -3.73
CA ARG A 18 5.34 2.12 -4.90
C ARG A 18 6.71 2.69 -4.54
N GLN A 19 6.79 3.29 -3.37
CA GLN A 19 8.06 3.85 -2.92
C GLN A 19 9.11 2.77 -2.74
N ARG A 20 8.72 1.63 -2.18
CA ARG A 20 9.65 0.52 -1.97
C ARG A 20 10.10 -0.09 -3.28
N ILE A 21 9.21 -0.16 -4.26
CA ILE A 21 9.60 -0.63 -5.58
C ILE A 21 10.60 0.34 -6.21
N ARG A 22 10.32 1.63 -6.09
CA ARG A 22 11.19 2.66 -6.64
C ARG A 22 12.56 2.64 -6.00
N ASN A 23 12.61 2.37 -4.70
CA ASN A 23 13.87 2.32 -3.97
C ASN A 23 14.61 0.99 -4.09
N GLY A 24 14.02 0.03 -4.78
CA GLY A 24 14.63 -1.27 -4.96
C GLY A 24 14.47 -2.22 -3.79
N LYS A 25 13.70 -1.84 -2.78
CA LYS A 25 13.46 -2.72 -1.64
C LYS A 25 12.44 -3.81 -1.94
N LEU A 26 11.57 -3.54 -2.91
CA LEU A 26 10.62 -4.51 -3.40
C LEU A 26 10.77 -4.58 -4.90
N ARG A 27 10.69 -5.79 -5.46
CA ARG A 27 10.74 -5.96 -6.91
C ARG A 27 9.42 -6.49 -7.39
N SER A 28 9.14 -6.24 -8.64
CA SER A 28 7.97 -6.82 -9.27
C SER A 28 8.03 -8.33 -9.12
N GLY A 29 6.95 -8.92 -8.63
CA GLY A 29 6.91 -10.35 -8.41
C GLY A 29 7.29 -10.80 -7.02
N ASP A 30 7.82 -9.91 -6.18
CA ASP A 30 8.11 -10.26 -4.82
C ASP A 30 6.83 -10.57 -4.07
N ARG A 31 6.91 -11.51 -3.15
CA ARG A 31 5.77 -11.85 -2.33
C ARG A 31 5.62 -10.80 -1.23
N ILE A 32 4.42 -10.24 -1.13
CA ILE A 32 4.13 -9.20 -0.15
C ILE A 32 3.21 -9.78 0.91
N SER A 33 3.61 -9.64 2.18
CA SER A 33 2.79 -10.12 3.29
C SER A 33 1.81 -9.03 3.69
N GLU A 34 0.51 -9.31 3.56
CA GLU A 34 -0.54 -8.38 3.99
C GLU A 34 -0.39 -8.06 5.46
N ALA A 35 -0.09 -9.07 6.27
CA ALA A 35 0.01 -8.87 7.70
C ALA A 35 1.16 -7.94 8.06
N SER A 36 2.31 -8.12 7.42
CA SER A 36 3.46 -7.27 7.69
C SER A 36 3.19 -5.83 7.31
N ILE A 37 2.60 -5.62 6.14
CA ILE A 37 2.30 -4.27 5.67
C ILE A 37 1.26 -3.62 6.59
N ALA A 38 0.23 -4.39 6.97
CA ALA A 38 -0.79 -3.85 7.86
C ALA A 38 -0.21 -3.44 9.19
N GLU A 39 0.70 -4.23 9.72
CA GLU A 39 1.35 -3.92 10.97
C GLU A 39 2.17 -2.64 10.86
N GLU A 40 2.91 -2.52 9.77
CA GLU A 40 3.71 -1.33 9.52
C GLU A 40 2.86 -0.08 9.42
N CYS A 41 1.71 -0.19 8.77
CA CYS A 41 0.82 0.95 8.56
C CYS A 41 -0.10 1.22 9.74
N GLY A 42 -0.12 0.32 10.72
CA GLY A 42 -1.02 0.46 11.86
C GLY A 42 -2.47 0.29 11.47
N SER A 43 -2.75 -0.56 10.49
CA SER A 43 -4.11 -0.73 9.98
C SER A 43 -4.49 -2.20 9.99
N SER A 44 -5.74 -2.47 9.64
CA SER A 44 -6.18 -3.84 9.41
C SER A 44 -5.68 -4.30 8.05
N ARG A 45 -5.97 -5.56 7.69
CA ARG A 45 -5.52 -6.11 6.42
C ARG A 45 -6.36 -5.67 5.22
N ALA A 46 -7.60 -5.24 5.47
CA ALA A 46 -8.50 -4.91 4.39
C ALA A 46 -7.96 -3.82 3.46
N PRO A 47 -7.49 -2.66 3.98
CA PRO A 47 -6.95 -1.65 3.07
C PRO A 47 -5.68 -2.10 2.37
N VAL A 48 -4.90 -3.00 3.00
CA VAL A 48 -3.71 -3.54 2.35
C VAL A 48 -4.12 -4.39 1.15
N ARG A 49 -5.13 -5.23 1.35
CA ARG A 49 -5.63 -6.08 0.26
C ARG A 49 -6.15 -5.24 -0.89
N GLU A 50 -6.90 -4.18 -0.59
CA GLU A 50 -7.38 -3.27 -1.62
C GLU A 50 -6.24 -2.65 -2.40
N ALA A 51 -5.21 -2.22 -1.67
CA ALA A 51 -4.05 -1.60 -2.30
C ALA A 51 -3.36 -2.57 -3.24
N LEU A 52 -3.23 -3.83 -2.83
CA LEU A 52 -2.60 -4.83 -3.66
C LEU A 52 -3.41 -5.10 -4.92
N TYR A 53 -4.73 -5.10 -4.81
CA TYR A 53 -5.58 -5.22 -5.98
C TYR A 53 -5.35 -4.07 -6.95
N GLN A 54 -5.27 -2.85 -6.45
CA GLN A 54 -5.05 -1.68 -7.28
C GLN A 54 -3.72 -1.78 -8.02
N LEU A 55 -2.72 -2.30 -7.34
CA LEU A 55 -1.39 -2.40 -7.94
C LEU A 55 -1.30 -3.51 -8.98
N GLU A 56 -2.18 -4.50 -8.91
CA GLU A 56 -2.19 -5.59 -9.86
C GLU A 56 -2.86 -5.24 -11.17
N THR A 57 -3.71 -4.22 -11.18
CA THR A 57 -4.41 -3.83 -12.41
C THR A 57 -3.67 -2.71 -13.18
#